data_bd4ae55b738cffb9281e85a6624a8b02
#
_entry.id   bd4ae55b738cffb9281e85a6624a8b02
#
_cell.length_a   1.000
_cell.length_b   1.000
_cell.length_c   1.000
_cell.angle_alpha   90.00
_cell.angle_beta   90.00
_cell.angle_gamma   90.00
#
_symmetry.space_group_name_H-M   'P 1'
#
loop_
_entity.id
_entity.type
_entity.pdbx_description
1 polymer ?
#
loop_
_entity_poly.entity_id
_entity_poly.type
_entity_poly.pdbx_seq_one_letter_code
_entity_poly.pdbx_strand_id
1 'polypeptide(L)' 'MLKVKLVTGHCNPPLTRTITCDTLRYFDAKHKVTMYDAKGKVIAWVITDEWLAISYINDKGEEHFIKGAK' A
#
# COMPACT_ATOMS: atom_id res chain seq x y z
N MET A 1 10.74 -8.57 -0.13
CA MET A 1 10.47 -7.17 0.20
C MET A 1 9.43 -6.61 -0.74
N LEU A 2 8.54 -5.79 -0.23
CA LEU A 2 7.44 -5.25 -1.02
C LEU A 2 7.59 -3.74 -1.16
N LYS A 3 7.21 -3.21 -2.34
CA LYS A 3 7.12 -1.78 -2.56
C LYS A 3 5.64 -1.43 -2.66
N VAL A 4 5.13 -0.73 -1.67
CA VAL A 4 3.72 -0.34 -1.62
C VAL A 4 3.59 1.03 -2.27
N LYS A 5 2.74 1.12 -3.29
CA LYS A 5 2.48 2.35 -4.03
C LYS A 5 1.13 2.91 -3.61
N LEU A 6 1.13 4.17 -3.21
CA LEU A 6 -0.07 4.87 -2.76
C LEU A 6 -0.29 6.07 -3.67
N VAL A 7 -1.44 6.13 -4.30
CA VAL A 7 -1.78 7.25 -5.20
C VAL A 7 -2.86 8.09 -4.53
N THR A 8 -2.59 9.39 -4.37
CA THR A 8 -3.56 10.29 -3.74
C THR A 8 -4.66 10.67 -4.71
N GLY A 9 -5.87 10.83 -4.20
CA GLY A 9 -6.98 11.32 -5.00
C GLY A 9 -7.30 12.80 -4.77
N HIS A 10 -6.51 13.45 -3.89
CA HIS A 10 -6.79 14.83 -3.49
C HIS A 10 -5.93 15.86 -4.23
N CYS A 11 -4.97 15.41 -5.00
CA CYS A 11 -4.07 16.28 -5.73
C CYS A 11 -4.30 16.17 -7.22
N ASN A 12 -4.08 17.25 -7.93
CA ASN A 12 -4.21 17.29 -9.37
C ASN A 12 -2.93 17.92 -9.95
N PRO A 13 -2.00 17.14 -10.56
CA PRO A 13 -2.14 15.69 -10.79
C PRO A 13 -1.98 14.87 -9.51
N PRO A 14 -2.45 13.62 -9.50
CA PRO A 14 -2.28 12.76 -8.33
C PRO A 14 -0.80 12.51 -8.02
N LEU A 15 -0.49 12.43 -6.74
CA LEU A 15 0.86 12.14 -6.28
C LEU A 15 0.97 10.67 -5.90
N THR A 16 2.12 10.09 -6.19
CA THR A 16 2.41 8.70 -5.82
C THR A 16 3.44 8.68 -4.71
N ARG A 17 3.16 7.92 -3.66
CA ARG A 17 4.12 7.67 -2.58
C ARG A 17 4.47 6.19 -2.57
N THR A 18 5.71 5.88 -2.23
CA THR A 18 6.18 4.50 -2.16
C THR A 18 6.74 4.24 -0.77
N ILE A 19 6.28 3.13 -0.17
CA ILE A 19 6.77 2.67 1.12
C ILE A 19 7.30 1.26 0.93
N THR A 20 8.53 1.00 1.37
CA THR A 20 9.13 -0.32 1.30
C THR A 20 8.91 -1.04 2.62
N CYS A 21 8.42 -2.28 2.55
CA CYS A 21 8.21 -3.10 3.74
C CYS A 21 8.52 -4.56 3.42
N ASP A 22 8.54 -5.40 4.45
CA ASP A 22 8.78 -6.83 4.24
C ASP A 22 7.48 -7.58 3.93
N THR A 23 6.45 -7.29 4.72
CA THR A 23 5.12 -7.87 4.53
C THR A 23 4.05 -6.81 4.75
N LEU A 24 2.84 -7.09 4.30
CA LEU A 24 1.71 -6.23 4.59
C LEU A 24 0.47 -7.08 4.86
N ARG A 25 -0.50 -6.48 5.53
CA ARG A 25 -1.81 -7.08 5.77
C ARG A 25 -2.90 -6.07 5.42
N TYR A 26 -3.91 -6.55 4.72
CA TYR A 26 -5.08 -5.75 4.39
C TYR A 26 -6.24 -6.20 5.27
N PHE A 27 -6.72 -5.30 6.11
CA PHE A 27 -7.88 -5.54 6.97
C PHE A 27 -9.10 -4.91 6.31
N ASP A 28 -9.82 -5.72 5.56
CA ASP A 28 -10.95 -5.24 4.76
C ASP A 28 -12.03 -4.59 5.63
N ALA A 29 -12.36 -5.22 6.75
CA ALA A 29 -13.39 -4.70 7.66
C ALA A 29 -13.04 -3.35 8.26
N LYS A 30 -11.75 -3.03 8.36
CA LYS A 30 -11.27 -1.77 8.93
C LYS A 30 -10.80 -0.78 7.88
N HIS A 31 -10.84 -1.16 6.61
CA HIS A 31 -10.32 -0.35 5.50
C HIS A 31 -8.89 0.11 5.76
N LYS A 32 -8.07 -0.83 6.21
CA LYS A 32 -6.73 -0.51 6.69
C LYS A 32 -5.69 -1.46 6.10
N VAL A 33 -4.57 -0.90 5.66
CA VAL A 33 -3.40 -1.66 5.22
C VAL A 33 -2.29 -1.39 6.21
N THR A 34 -1.74 -2.45 6.81
CA THR A 34 -0.65 -2.34 7.76
C THR A 34 0.60 -2.97 7.16
N MET A 35 1.72 -2.27 7.27
CA MET A 35 2.99 -2.70 6.71
C MET A 35 3.95 -3.05 7.83
N TYR A 36 4.70 -4.15 7.65
CA TYR A 36 5.58 -4.70 8.68
C TYR A 36 6.99 -4.84 8.16
N ASP A 37 7.98 -4.75 9.07
CA ASP A 37 9.37 -5.03 8.73
C ASP A 37 9.64 -6.54 8.82
N ALA A 38 10.90 -6.94 8.58
CA ALA A 38 11.28 -8.35 8.57
C ALA A 38 11.10 -9.02 9.93
N LYS A 39 11.03 -8.23 11.01
CA LYS A 39 10.82 -8.74 12.36
C LYS A 39 9.36 -8.79 12.76
N GLY A 40 8.46 -8.40 11.85
CA GLY A 40 7.04 -8.38 12.13
C GLY A 40 6.57 -7.13 12.86
N LYS A 41 7.41 -6.12 12.96
CA LYS A 41 7.06 -4.86 13.63
C LYS A 41 6.37 -3.93 12.65
N VAL A 42 5.33 -3.24 13.10
CA VAL A 42 4.61 -2.27 12.28
C VAL A 42 5.50 -1.07 11.99
N ILE A 43 5.67 -0.75 10.71
CA ILE A 43 6.43 0.42 10.28
C ILE A 43 5.54 1.51 9.72
N ALA A 44 4.36 1.15 9.21
CA ALA A 44 3.41 2.12 8.68
C ALA A 44 2.04 1.47 8.53
N TRP A 45 1.00 2.31 8.48
CA TRP A 45 -0.34 1.86 8.13
C TRP A 45 -1.08 3.00 7.46
N VAL A 46 -2.04 2.65 6.61
CA VAL A 46 -2.84 3.64 5.88
C VAL A 46 -4.30 3.21 5.88
N ILE A 47 -5.18 4.19 5.76
CA ILE A 47 -6.61 3.95 5.61
C ILE A 47 -6.92 3.98 4.11
N THR A 48 -7.51 2.92 3.60
CA THR A 48 -7.71 2.78 2.16
C THR A 48 -8.60 3.87 1.58
N ASP A 49 -9.55 4.38 2.36
CA ASP A 49 -10.48 5.39 1.88
C ASP A 49 -9.81 6.71 1.55
N GLU A 50 -8.62 6.95 2.08
CA GLU A 50 -7.88 8.19 1.86
C GLU A 50 -7.07 8.18 0.56
N TRP A 51 -7.02 7.04 -0.12
CA TRP A 51 -6.18 6.88 -1.29
C TRP A 51 -6.99 6.46 -2.50
N LEU A 52 -6.61 7.01 -3.67
CA LEU A 52 -7.27 6.67 -4.92
C LEU A 52 -6.93 5.23 -5.34
N ALA A 53 -5.68 4.84 -5.16
CA ALA A 53 -5.23 3.50 -5.49
C ALA A 53 -4.12 3.06 -4.55
N ILE A 54 -4.10 1.77 -4.24
CA ILE A 54 -3.07 1.15 -3.42
C ILE A 54 -2.69 -0.16 -4.06
N SER A 55 -1.40 -0.32 -4.35
CA SER A 55 -0.89 -1.57 -4.91
C SER A 55 0.45 -1.88 -4.27
N TYR A 56 0.93 -3.10 -4.49
CA TYR A 56 2.28 -3.45 -4.06
C TYR A 56 2.97 -4.29 -5.13
N ILE A 57 4.28 -4.18 -5.18
CA ILE A 57 5.13 -4.90 -6.11
C ILE A 57 6.04 -5.81 -5.30
N ASN A 58 6.04 -7.12 -5.61
CA ASN A 58 6.86 -8.09 -4.91
C ASN A 58 8.26 -8.18 -5.53
N ASP A 59 9.09 -9.06 -4.99
CA ASP A 59 10.48 -9.23 -5.47
C ASP A 59 10.56 -9.71 -6.91
N LYS A 60 9.51 -10.33 -7.40
CA LYS A 60 9.46 -10.80 -8.79
C LYS A 60 9.00 -9.73 -9.76
N GLY A 61 8.69 -8.54 -9.27
CA GLY A 61 8.20 -7.46 -10.10
C GLY A 61 6.71 -7.54 -10.42
N GLU A 62 5.99 -8.43 -9.76
CA GLU A 62 4.55 -8.57 -9.97
C GLU A 62 3.81 -7.53 -9.15
N GLU A 63 2.88 -6.83 -9.79
CA GLU A 63 2.07 -5.82 -9.12
C GLU A 63 0.69 -6.37 -8.78
N HIS A 64 0.28 -6.16 -7.53
CA HIS A 64 -1.03 -6.58 -7.04
C HIS A 64 -1.75 -5.37 -6.49
N PHE A 65 -3.02 -5.21 -6.86
CA PHE A 65 -3.82 -4.07 -6.42
C PHE A 65 -4.68 -4.44 -5.22
N ILE A 66 -4.63 -3.60 -4.20
CA ILE A 66 -5.51 -3.70 -3.04
C ILE A 66 -6.74 -2.84 -3.27
N LYS A 67 -6.54 -1.65 -3.86
CA LYS A 67 -7.62 -0.73 -4.16
C LYS A 67 -7.33 -0.04 -5.48
N GLY A 68 -8.38 0.26 -6.22
CA GLY A 68 -8.24 0.95 -7.50
C GLY A 68 -7.71 -0.01 -8.55
N ALA A 69 -8.55 -0.61 -9.32
CA ALA A 69 -8.12 -1.50 -10.37
C ALA A 69 -7.44 -0.71 -11.48
N LYS A 70 -6.52 -1.36 -12.17
CA LYS A 70 -5.96 -0.77 -13.36
C LYS A 70 -6.96 -0.81 -14.51
#